data_76a481eb1d5be51ea245b3b1a013854b
#
_entry.id   76a481eb1d5be51ea245b3b1a013854b
#
_cell.length_a   1.000
_cell.length_b   1.000
_cell.length_c   1.000
_cell.angle_alpha   90.00
_cell.angle_beta   90.00
_cell.angle_gamma   90.00
#
_symmetry.space_group_name_H-M   'P 1'
#
loop_
_entity.id
_entity.type
_entity.pdbx_description
1 polymer ?
#
loop_
_entity_poly.entity_id
_entity_poly.type
_entity_poly.pdbx_seq_one_letter_code
_entity_poly.pdbx_strand_id
1 'polypeptide(L)'
;MDKKAMHKLSYGLYVVTTRNAEKANGCIVNTAIQAASTPNQICVCINKANYTHDMLLNTGVFNVSVLSRTAEFPLYERFGFQSGREVDKFADYTAYKNAENGVPYITEGTNAYIAVKVTQTVDLGSHTMFIGEVTEMEVLSEEPSANYEYYQENVKPKPVDTGKTVDGQTVWRCTICGYEYVGEELPEDFICPLCKHPASDFEKVVK
;
A
#
# COMPACT_ATOMS: atom_id res chain seq x y z
N MET A 1 -10.85 22.74 -9.15
CA MET A 1 -11.44 21.52 -8.55
C MET A 1 -10.88 21.35 -7.14
N ASP A 2 -11.72 21.09 -6.17
CA ASP A 2 -11.28 20.76 -4.80
C ASP A 2 -10.83 19.29 -4.72
N LYS A 3 -9.52 19.06 -4.67
CA LYS A 3 -8.94 17.71 -4.59
C LYS A 3 -9.32 16.97 -3.29
N LYS A 4 -9.73 17.70 -2.24
CA LYS A 4 -10.14 17.11 -0.95
C LYS A 4 -11.40 16.24 -1.06
N ALA A 5 -12.19 16.42 -2.14
CA ALA A 5 -13.35 15.56 -2.40
C ALA A 5 -12.96 14.07 -2.51
N MET A 6 -11.76 13.76 -3.03
CA MET A 6 -11.28 12.38 -3.12
C MET A 6 -11.03 11.73 -1.75
N HIS A 7 -10.76 12.53 -0.71
CA HIS A 7 -10.59 12.03 0.66
C HIS A 7 -11.92 11.65 1.34
N LYS A 8 -13.06 11.93 0.69
CA LYS A 8 -14.38 11.51 1.17
C LYS A 8 -14.77 10.10 0.72
N LEU A 9 -14.00 9.51 -0.19
CA LEU A 9 -14.20 8.12 -0.58
C LEU A 9 -13.74 7.21 0.56
N SER A 10 -14.54 6.18 0.84
CA SER A 10 -14.15 5.13 1.78
C SER A 10 -13.21 4.14 1.09
N TYR A 11 -12.04 3.98 1.65
CA TYR A 11 -11.04 3.04 1.16
C TYR A 11 -10.72 1.98 2.21
N GLY A 12 -10.70 0.71 1.80
CA GLY A 12 -10.06 -0.33 2.58
C GLY A 12 -8.53 -0.22 2.54
N LEU A 13 -7.85 -1.18 3.15
CA LEU A 13 -6.39 -1.34 3.03
C LEU A 13 -6.05 -2.82 2.87
N TYR A 14 -5.18 -3.08 1.90
CA TYR A 14 -4.88 -4.43 1.45
C TYR A 14 -3.40 -4.57 1.11
N VAL A 15 -2.84 -5.74 1.35
CA VAL A 15 -1.57 -6.14 0.74
C VAL A 15 -1.89 -6.98 -0.49
N VAL A 16 -1.53 -6.49 -1.66
CA VAL A 16 -1.58 -7.26 -2.91
C VAL A 16 -0.22 -7.90 -3.13
N THR A 17 -0.22 -9.21 -3.26
CA THR A 17 0.98 -10.02 -3.49
C THR A 17 0.93 -10.75 -4.81
N THR A 18 2.08 -11.00 -5.39
CA THR A 18 2.27 -11.88 -6.54
C THR A 18 3.62 -12.57 -6.46
N ARG A 19 3.85 -13.59 -7.27
CA ARG A 19 5.09 -14.37 -7.31
C ARG A 19 5.43 -14.74 -8.75
N ASN A 20 6.68 -14.54 -9.13
CA ASN A 20 7.27 -15.12 -10.34
C ASN A 20 8.20 -16.29 -9.96
N ALA A 21 8.92 -16.85 -10.94
CA ALA A 21 9.84 -17.96 -10.70
C ALA A 21 11.00 -17.63 -9.75
N GLU A 22 11.37 -16.35 -9.63
CA GLU A 22 12.53 -15.92 -8.87
C GLU A 22 12.16 -15.53 -7.43
N LYS A 23 11.10 -14.71 -7.26
CA LYS A 23 10.71 -14.18 -5.94
C LYS A 23 9.23 -13.82 -5.85
N ALA A 24 8.76 -13.72 -4.62
CA ALA A 24 7.51 -13.07 -4.29
C ALA A 24 7.70 -11.56 -4.09
N ASN A 25 6.65 -10.79 -4.30
CA ASN A 25 6.61 -9.37 -3.95
C ASN A 25 5.19 -8.96 -3.60
N GLY A 26 5.05 -7.81 -2.94
CA GLY A 26 3.76 -7.23 -2.60
C GLY A 26 3.83 -5.73 -2.43
N CYS A 27 2.66 -5.11 -2.50
CA CYS A 27 2.49 -3.68 -2.20
C CYS A 27 1.17 -3.43 -1.49
N ILE A 28 1.09 -2.35 -0.73
CA ILE A 28 -0.18 -1.88 -0.17
C ILE A 28 -0.97 -1.13 -1.23
N VAL A 29 -2.26 -1.44 -1.30
CA VAL A 29 -3.25 -0.71 -2.10
C VAL A 29 -4.47 -0.40 -1.23
N ASN A 30 -5.22 0.62 -1.62
CA ASN A 30 -6.47 1.01 -0.98
C ASN A 30 -7.69 0.81 -1.89
N THR A 31 -7.50 0.21 -3.05
CA THR A 31 -8.47 0.13 -4.16
C THR A 31 -8.78 -1.31 -4.56
N ALA A 32 -9.05 -2.20 -3.60
CA ALA A 32 -9.61 -3.50 -3.90
C ALA A 32 -11.11 -3.51 -3.61
N ILE A 33 -11.90 -3.93 -4.60
CA ILE A 33 -13.36 -4.05 -4.48
C ILE A 33 -13.88 -5.29 -5.20
N GLN A 34 -14.97 -5.87 -4.69
CA GLN A 34 -15.72 -6.87 -5.45
C GLN A 34 -16.39 -6.20 -6.65
N ALA A 35 -16.09 -6.64 -7.86
CA ALA A 35 -16.61 -6.08 -9.10
C ALA A 35 -17.86 -6.82 -9.59
N ALA A 36 -17.97 -8.12 -9.34
CA ALA A 36 -19.11 -8.94 -9.71
C ALA A 36 -19.25 -10.13 -8.74
N SER A 37 -20.45 -10.68 -8.62
CA SER A 37 -20.75 -11.83 -7.77
C SER A 37 -20.90 -13.15 -8.56
N THR A 38 -21.20 -13.07 -9.85
CA THR A 38 -21.40 -14.24 -10.72
C THR A 38 -20.92 -13.91 -12.13
N PRO A 39 -19.73 -14.37 -12.55
CA PRO A 39 -18.70 -15.00 -11.70
C PRO A 39 -18.19 -14.05 -10.61
N ASN A 40 -17.65 -14.61 -9.52
CA ASN A 40 -17.11 -13.80 -8.45
C ASN A 40 -15.81 -13.13 -8.92
N GLN A 41 -15.83 -11.82 -9.03
CA GLN A 41 -14.71 -11.03 -9.53
C GLN A 41 -14.35 -9.90 -8.58
N ILE A 42 -13.05 -9.65 -8.48
CA ILE A 42 -12.47 -8.53 -7.76
C ILE A 42 -11.66 -7.67 -8.71
N CYS A 43 -11.58 -6.37 -8.45
CA CYS A 43 -10.63 -5.50 -9.11
C CYS A 43 -9.72 -4.80 -8.11
N VAL A 44 -8.47 -4.54 -8.56
CA VAL A 44 -7.47 -3.77 -7.83
C VAL A 44 -6.82 -2.75 -8.79
N CYS A 45 -6.53 -1.54 -8.31
CA CYS A 45 -5.76 -0.56 -9.07
C CYS A 45 -4.35 -0.47 -8.49
N ILE A 46 -3.33 -0.73 -9.30
CA ILE A 46 -1.93 -0.72 -8.88
C ILE A 46 -1.18 0.36 -9.66
N ASN A 47 -0.43 1.19 -8.94
CA ASN A 47 0.42 2.21 -9.51
C ASN A 47 1.53 1.56 -10.37
N LYS A 48 1.72 2.08 -11.59
CA LYS A 48 2.74 1.58 -12.52
C LYS A 48 4.18 1.73 -12.02
N ALA A 49 4.43 2.62 -11.05
CA ALA A 49 5.73 2.74 -10.40
C ALA A 49 6.04 1.56 -9.46
N ASN A 50 5.03 0.82 -8.98
CA ASN A 50 5.23 -0.33 -8.11
C ASN A 50 5.82 -1.53 -8.86
N TYR A 51 6.85 -2.16 -8.31
CA TYR A 51 7.40 -3.39 -8.88
C TYR A 51 6.38 -4.54 -8.94
N THR A 52 5.47 -4.59 -7.97
CA THR A 52 4.33 -5.54 -7.97
C THR A 52 3.48 -5.42 -9.22
N HIS A 53 3.32 -4.20 -9.77
CA HIS A 53 2.59 -3.96 -11.02
C HIS A 53 3.20 -4.75 -12.20
N ASP A 54 4.52 -4.60 -12.40
CA ASP A 54 5.21 -5.26 -13.51
C ASP A 54 5.20 -6.78 -13.37
N MET A 55 5.39 -7.26 -12.13
CA MET A 55 5.30 -8.68 -11.85
C MET A 55 3.91 -9.22 -12.17
N LEU A 56 2.85 -8.50 -11.77
CA LEU A 56 1.47 -8.93 -11.97
C LEU A 56 1.07 -8.94 -13.45
N LEU A 57 1.54 -7.98 -14.25
CA LEU A 57 1.36 -8.02 -15.71
C LEU A 57 1.91 -9.30 -16.34
N ASN A 58 3.02 -9.82 -15.80
CA ASN A 58 3.69 -10.99 -16.33
C ASN A 58 3.10 -12.31 -15.78
N THR A 59 2.64 -12.33 -14.54
CA THR A 59 2.20 -13.57 -13.87
C THR A 59 0.70 -13.84 -14.03
N GLY A 60 -0.10 -12.77 -14.10
CA GLY A 60 -1.56 -12.86 -14.20
C GLY A 60 -2.26 -13.45 -12.98
N VAL A 61 -1.56 -13.59 -11.83
CA VAL A 61 -2.12 -14.13 -10.59
C VAL A 61 -1.69 -13.29 -9.39
N PHE A 62 -2.61 -13.08 -8.44
CA PHE A 62 -2.32 -12.34 -7.22
C PHE A 62 -3.20 -12.77 -6.06
N ASN A 63 -2.77 -12.43 -4.86
CA ASN A 63 -3.60 -12.54 -3.67
C ASN A 63 -3.82 -11.15 -3.06
N VAL A 64 -5.00 -10.94 -2.50
CA VAL A 64 -5.35 -9.78 -1.70
C VAL A 64 -5.46 -10.23 -0.26
N SER A 65 -4.62 -9.71 0.62
CA SER A 65 -4.74 -9.87 2.08
C SER A 65 -5.42 -8.64 2.66
N VAL A 66 -6.56 -8.82 3.28
CA VAL A 66 -7.35 -7.73 3.86
C VAL A 66 -6.75 -7.37 5.21
N LEU A 67 -6.25 -6.14 5.35
CA LEU A 67 -5.64 -5.68 6.60
C LEU A 67 -6.70 -5.51 7.69
N SER A 68 -6.40 -6.01 8.89
CA SER A 68 -7.20 -5.85 10.08
C SER A 68 -6.70 -4.69 10.95
N ARG A 69 -7.47 -4.31 11.96
CA ARG A 69 -7.06 -3.28 12.92
C ARG A 69 -5.92 -3.72 13.83
N THR A 70 -5.52 -4.98 13.79
CA THR A 70 -4.33 -5.51 14.48
C THR A 70 -3.05 -5.36 13.67
N ALA A 71 -3.15 -4.88 12.41
CA ALA A 71 -1.97 -4.61 11.59
C ALA A 71 -1.13 -3.48 12.19
N GLU A 72 0.13 -3.76 12.49
CA GLU A 72 1.07 -2.79 13.04
C GLU A 72 1.88 -2.08 11.95
N PHE A 73 2.45 -0.92 12.27
CA PHE A 73 3.17 -0.09 11.31
C PHE A 73 4.28 -0.80 10.53
N PRO A 74 5.09 -1.74 11.10
CA PRO A 74 6.10 -2.47 10.35
C PRO A 74 5.57 -3.22 9.11
N LEU A 75 4.32 -3.70 9.15
CA LEU A 75 3.69 -4.32 7.99
C LEU A 75 3.46 -3.29 6.87
N TYR A 76 2.96 -2.11 7.23
CA TYR A 76 2.76 -1.01 6.29
C TYR A 76 4.09 -0.50 5.73
N GLU A 77 5.12 -0.40 6.56
CA GLU A 77 6.46 0.01 6.14
C GLU A 77 7.04 -0.96 5.12
N ARG A 78 6.99 -2.27 5.41
CA ARG A 78 7.51 -3.33 4.53
C ARG A 78 6.84 -3.34 3.16
N PHE A 79 5.52 -3.34 3.12
CA PHE A 79 4.78 -3.48 1.86
C PHE A 79 4.39 -2.16 1.20
N GLY A 80 4.36 -1.05 1.94
CA GLY A 80 3.95 0.27 1.45
C GLY A 80 5.09 1.23 1.14
N PHE A 81 6.21 1.20 1.91
CA PHE A 81 7.25 2.23 1.82
C PHE A 81 8.58 1.72 1.24
N GLN A 82 8.71 0.44 0.98
CA GLN A 82 9.89 -0.15 0.37
C GLN A 82 9.60 -0.57 -1.06
N SER A 83 10.63 -0.47 -1.94
CA SER A 83 10.52 -0.96 -3.31
C SER A 83 11.02 -2.40 -3.41
N GLY A 84 10.22 -3.30 -3.99
CA GLY A 84 10.64 -4.66 -4.29
C GLY A 84 11.71 -4.76 -5.38
N ARG A 85 12.10 -3.64 -6.02
CA ARG A 85 13.26 -3.56 -6.91
C ARG A 85 14.58 -3.49 -6.11
N GLU A 86 14.53 -2.90 -4.91
CA GLU A 86 15.69 -2.64 -4.06
C GLU A 86 15.84 -3.71 -2.96
N VAL A 87 14.72 -4.21 -2.43
CA VAL A 87 14.71 -5.17 -1.32
C VAL A 87 13.84 -6.38 -1.64
N ASP A 88 14.21 -7.53 -1.12
CA ASP A 88 13.33 -8.70 -1.07
C ASP A 88 12.45 -8.61 0.18
N LYS A 89 11.18 -8.30 -0.02
CA LYS A 89 10.21 -8.12 1.06
C LYS A 89 9.85 -9.41 1.79
N PHE A 90 10.22 -10.57 1.25
CA PHE A 90 9.92 -11.89 1.81
C PHE A 90 11.14 -12.62 2.36
N ALA A 91 12.38 -12.12 2.18
CA ALA A 91 13.60 -12.83 2.56
C ALA A 91 13.66 -13.20 4.05
N ASP A 92 13.21 -12.30 4.93
CA ASP A 92 13.19 -12.44 6.39
C ASP A 92 11.78 -12.38 6.98
N TYR A 93 10.75 -12.44 6.12
CA TYR A 93 9.35 -12.34 6.52
C TYR A 93 8.71 -13.73 6.57
N THR A 94 8.20 -14.11 7.73
CA THR A 94 7.65 -15.45 7.98
C THR A 94 6.14 -15.48 8.18
N ALA A 95 5.49 -14.31 8.36
CA ALA A 95 4.06 -14.21 8.63
C ALA A 95 3.23 -14.28 7.34
N TYR A 96 3.45 -15.34 6.54
CA TYR A 96 2.67 -15.62 5.33
C TYR A 96 2.48 -17.13 5.12
N LYS A 97 1.50 -17.46 4.29
CA LYS A 97 1.30 -18.79 3.71
C LYS A 97 1.11 -18.66 2.21
N ASN A 98 1.24 -19.75 1.47
CA ASN A 98 0.93 -19.77 0.05
C ASN A 98 -0.49 -20.30 -0.16
N ALA A 99 -1.27 -19.62 -1.01
CA ALA A 99 -2.54 -20.09 -1.52
C ALA A 99 -2.32 -21.19 -2.58
N GLU A 100 -3.39 -21.81 -3.07
CA GLU A 100 -3.32 -22.87 -4.11
C GLU A 100 -2.66 -22.40 -5.41
N ASN A 101 -2.76 -21.09 -5.72
CA ASN A 101 -2.08 -20.48 -6.86
C ASN A 101 -0.56 -20.29 -6.67
N GLY A 102 0.00 -20.72 -5.53
CA GLY A 102 1.43 -20.60 -5.18
C GLY A 102 1.87 -19.19 -4.78
N VAL A 103 0.97 -18.21 -4.75
CA VAL A 103 1.26 -16.83 -4.33
C VAL A 103 1.12 -16.70 -2.82
N PRO A 104 2.03 -15.98 -2.12
CA PRO A 104 1.88 -15.78 -0.69
C PRO A 104 0.68 -14.87 -0.36
N TYR A 105 0.04 -15.13 0.77
CA TYR A 105 -0.86 -14.20 1.45
C TYR A 105 -0.36 -13.97 2.87
N ILE A 106 -0.63 -12.78 3.42
CA ILE A 106 -0.17 -12.37 4.74
C ILE A 106 -1.12 -12.93 5.80
N THR A 107 -0.55 -13.46 6.89
CA THR A 107 -1.32 -14.13 7.96
C THR A 107 -1.40 -13.32 9.26
N GLU A 108 -0.47 -12.39 9.49
CA GLU A 108 -0.50 -11.50 10.66
C GLU A 108 -1.02 -10.11 10.26
N GLY A 109 -1.86 -9.52 11.12
CA GLY A 109 -2.46 -8.22 10.84
C GLY A 109 -3.47 -8.24 9.69
N THR A 110 -4.02 -9.41 9.35
CA THR A 110 -5.02 -9.61 8.30
C THR A 110 -6.20 -10.43 8.82
N ASN A 111 -7.38 -10.23 8.25
CA ASN A 111 -8.58 -10.96 8.63
C ASN A 111 -9.17 -11.82 7.53
N ALA A 112 -8.70 -11.66 6.29
CA ALA A 112 -9.10 -12.51 5.16
C ALA A 112 -8.05 -12.46 4.05
N TYR A 113 -8.04 -13.47 3.17
CA TYR A 113 -7.36 -13.39 1.91
C TYR A 113 -8.26 -13.84 0.75
N ILE A 114 -7.91 -13.36 -0.46
CA ILE A 114 -8.63 -13.63 -1.69
C ILE A 114 -7.58 -13.89 -2.78
N ALA A 115 -7.57 -15.10 -3.33
CA ALA A 115 -6.70 -15.48 -4.45
C ALA A 115 -7.43 -15.21 -5.78
N VAL A 116 -6.71 -14.64 -6.74
CA VAL A 116 -7.29 -14.09 -7.97
C VAL A 116 -6.47 -14.45 -9.17
N LYS A 117 -7.15 -14.85 -10.24
CA LYS A 117 -6.59 -15.00 -11.58
C LYS A 117 -7.09 -13.84 -12.46
N VAL A 118 -6.16 -13.05 -12.98
CA VAL A 118 -6.46 -11.91 -13.85
C VAL A 118 -7.14 -12.36 -15.11
N THR A 119 -8.24 -11.74 -15.45
CA THR A 119 -9.00 -11.96 -16.69
C THR A 119 -8.94 -10.76 -17.62
N GLN A 120 -8.75 -9.55 -17.06
CA GLN A 120 -8.72 -8.32 -17.83
C GLN A 120 -7.86 -7.26 -17.14
N THR A 121 -7.25 -6.37 -17.93
CA THR A 121 -6.55 -5.19 -17.45
C THR A 121 -7.05 -3.94 -18.16
N VAL A 122 -7.10 -2.81 -17.44
CA VAL A 122 -7.48 -1.51 -17.99
C VAL A 122 -6.40 -0.49 -17.63
N ASP A 123 -5.84 0.16 -18.64
CA ASP A 123 -4.86 1.24 -18.47
C ASP A 123 -5.57 2.51 -18.02
N LEU A 124 -5.19 3.04 -16.86
CA LEU A 124 -5.72 4.28 -16.27
C LEU A 124 -4.67 5.42 -16.26
N GLY A 125 -3.65 5.34 -17.12
CA GLY A 125 -2.54 6.29 -17.13
C GLY A 125 -1.50 6.01 -16.06
N SER A 126 -1.61 6.56 -14.87
CA SER A 126 -0.68 6.33 -13.75
C SER A 126 -0.81 4.95 -13.09
N HIS A 127 -1.96 4.30 -13.25
CA HIS A 127 -2.29 3.00 -12.68
C HIS A 127 -2.79 2.04 -13.75
N THR A 128 -2.75 0.75 -13.43
CA THR A 128 -3.48 -0.27 -14.16
C THR A 128 -4.52 -0.89 -13.23
N MET A 129 -5.77 -0.98 -13.68
CA MET A 129 -6.79 -1.77 -13.02
C MET A 129 -6.66 -3.22 -13.50
N PHE A 130 -6.49 -4.13 -12.57
CA PHE A 130 -6.51 -5.57 -12.79
C PHE A 130 -7.86 -6.10 -12.33
N ILE A 131 -8.58 -6.75 -13.22
CA ILE A 131 -9.85 -7.42 -12.93
C ILE A 131 -9.59 -8.92 -13.03
N GLY A 132 -10.05 -9.67 -12.04
CA GLY A 132 -9.82 -11.10 -12.04
C GLY A 132 -10.91 -11.90 -11.34
N GLU A 133 -10.97 -13.18 -11.69
CA GLU A 133 -11.86 -14.15 -11.07
C GLU A 133 -11.26 -14.65 -9.76
N VAL A 134 -12.09 -14.70 -8.72
CA VAL A 134 -11.71 -15.26 -7.41
C VAL A 134 -11.63 -16.77 -7.53
N THR A 135 -10.45 -17.32 -7.23
CA THR A 135 -10.18 -18.76 -7.29
C THR A 135 -10.22 -19.43 -5.92
N GLU A 136 -9.88 -18.68 -4.87
CA GLU A 136 -9.83 -19.13 -3.48
C GLU A 136 -10.04 -17.94 -2.56
N MET A 137 -10.69 -18.12 -1.43
CA MET A 137 -10.82 -17.08 -0.40
C MET A 137 -11.14 -17.69 0.94
N GLU A 138 -10.65 -17.05 2.02
CA GLU A 138 -10.88 -17.51 3.39
C GLU A 138 -10.89 -16.33 4.38
N VAL A 139 -11.74 -16.42 5.39
CA VAL A 139 -11.70 -15.54 6.56
C VAL A 139 -10.70 -16.12 7.55
N LEU A 140 -9.69 -15.32 7.92
CA LEU A 140 -8.60 -15.73 8.81
C LEU A 140 -8.89 -15.38 10.27
N SER A 141 -9.66 -14.31 10.51
CA SER A 141 -10.05 -13.89 11.86
C SER A 141 -11.30 -13.02 11.83
N GLU A 142 -11.96 -12.88 12.99
CA GLU A 142 -13.11 -12.00 13.20
C GLU A 142 -12.70 -10.54 13.50
N GLU A 143 -11.42 -10.22 13.45
CA GLU A 143 -10.93 -8.85 13.68
C GLU A 143 -11.49 -7.87 12.64
N PRO A 144 -11.90 -6.67 13.04
CA PRO A 144 -12.40 -5.68 12.09
C PRO A 144 -11.35 -5.30 11.05
N SER A 145 -11.77 -5.13 9.79
CA SER A 145 -10.89 -4.65 8.74
C SER A 145 -10.41 -3.22 9.02
N ALA A 146 -9.15 -2.95 8.72
CA ALA A 146 -8.61 -1.60 8.73
C ALA A 146 -9.05 -0.88 7.44
N ASN A 147 -9.53 0.35 7.58
CA ASN A 147 -9.71 1.26 6.47
C ASN A 147 -8.62 2.35 6.46
N TYR A 148 -8.57 3.14 5.40
CA TYR A 148 -7.55 4.17 5.25
C TYR A 148 -7.64 5.24 6.35
N GLU A 149 -8.85 5.60 6.80
CA GLU A 149 -9.08 6.54 7.90
C GLU A 149 -8.50 6.01 9.21
N TYR A 150 -8.81 4.74 9.56
CA TYR A 150 -8.25 4.09 10.74
C TYR A 150 -6.72 4.10 10.74
N TYR A 151 -6.09 3.79 9.59
CA TYR A 151 -4.64 3.83 9.44
C TYR A 151 -4.08 5.23 9.72
N GLN A 152 -4.67 6.28 9.13
CA GLN A 152 -4.22 7.66 9.33
C GLN A 152 -4.31 8.13 10.78
N GLU A 153 -5.35 7.68 11.50
CA GLU A 153 -5.62 8.12 12.87
C GLU A 153 -4.84 7.31 13.91
N ASN A 154 -4.68 6.00 13.71
CA ASN A 154 -4.27 5.07 14.76
C ASN A 154 -2.93 4.37 14.50
N VAL A 155 -2.52 4.17 13.24
CA VAL A 155 -1.36 3.35 12.91
C VAL A 155 -0.21 4.18 12.35
N LYS A 156 -0.51 5.15 11.48
CA LYS A 156 0.49 6.01 10.86
C LYS A 156 1.26 6.77 11.94
N PRO A 157 2.62 6.70 11.95
CA PRO A 157 3.41 7.48 12.88
C PRO A 157 3.06 8.95 12.77
N LYS A 158 2.66 9.53 13.89
CA LYS A 158 2.46 10.97 13.98
C LYS A 158 3.83 11.64 14.09
N PRO A 159 4.03 12.82 13.47
CA PRO A 159 5.25 13.59 13.68
C PRO A 159 5.46 13.71 15.19
N VAL A 160 6.61 13.30 15.67
CA VAL A 160 6.98 13.54 17.06
C VAL A 160 7.14 15.05 17.17
N ASP A 161 6.28 15.67 17.94
CA ASP A 161 6.50 17.07 18.35
C ASP A 161 7.74 17.06 19.26
N THR A 162 8.90 17.25 18.64
CA THR A 162 10.18 17.23 19.37
C THR A 162 10.34 18.42 20.30
N GLY A 163 9.31 19.29 20.44
CA GLY A 163 9.34 20.49 21.28
C GLY A 163 10.43 21.48 20.90
N LYS A 164 11.20 21.18 19.87
CA LYS A 164 12.20 22.08 19.28
C LYS A 164 11.58 22.84 18.12
N THR A 165 10.62 23.69 18.41
CA THR A 165 10.37 24.86 17.58
C THR A 165 11.60 25.76 17.76
N VAL A 166 12.54 25.65 16.84
CA VAL A 166 13.51 26.71 16.69
C VAL A 166 12.74 27.84 16.01
N ASP A 167 12.37 28.86 16.75
CA ASP A 167 11.69 30.04 16.25
C ASP A 167 12.32 30.51 14.94
N GLY A 168 11.51 30.57 13.87
CA GLY A 168 11.89 31.14 12.58
C GLY A 168 12.44 30.15 11.54
N GLN A 169 12.46 28.84 11.78
CA GLN A 169 12.89 27.89 10.74
C GLN A 169 11.70 27.39 9.90
N THR A 170 11.91 27.35 8.60
CA THR A 170 10.99 26.74 7.67
C THR A 170 11.07 25.20 7.78
N VAL A 171 9.93 24.56 7.88
CA VAL A 171 9.79 23.10 7.92
C VAL A 171 8.96 22.64 6.72
N TRP A 172 9.45 21.63 6.03
CA TRP A 172 8.73 20.97 4.96
C TRP A 172 8.28 19.59 5.44
N ARG A 173 6.98 19.30 5.34
CA ARG A 173 6.39 18.05 5.80
C ARG A 173 5.95 17.20 4.62
N CYS A 174 6.41 15.96 4.56
CA CYS A 174 5.90 14.98 3.60
C CYS A 174 4.41 14.70 3.90
N THR A 175 3.55 14.95 2.94
CA THR A 175 2.09 14.74 3.07
C THR A 175 1.71 13.25 3.13
N ILE A 176 2.64 12.37 2.72
CA ILE A 176 2.43 10.92 2.68
C ILE A 176 2.75 10.27 4.02
N CYS A 177 3.96 10.49 4.58
CA CYS A 177 4.41 9.81 5.79
C CYS A 177 4.61 10.72 7.00
N GLY A 178 4.52 12.04 6.83
CA GLY A 178 4.71 13.00 7.90
C GLY A 178 6.16 13.33 8.25
N TYR A 179 7.16 12.80 7.49
CA TYR A 179 8.55 13.17 7.67
C TYR A 179 8.75 14.68 7.54
N GLU A 180 9.51 15.28 8.45
CA GLU A 180 9.82 16.72 8.46
C GLU A 180 11.28 16.96 8.02
N TYR A 181 11.43 17.79 7.02
CA TYR A 181 12.71 18.33 6.58
C TYR A 181 12.80 19.80 7.05
N VAL A 182 13.89 20.15 7.75
CA VAL A 182 14.15 21.51 8.26
C VAL A 182 15.12 22.20 7.30
N GLY A 183 14.68 23.30 6.69
CA GLY A 183 15.47 24.08 5.75
C GLY A 183 14.64 25.19 5.10
N GLU A 184 15.26 26.29 4.70
CA GLU A 184 14.56 27.41 4.07
C GLU A 184 13.91 27.01 2.75
N GLU A 185 14.57 26.13 1.98
CA GLU A 185 14.10 25.57 0.72
C GLU A 185 14.22 24.05 0.75
N LEU A 186 13.27 23.37 0.11
CA LEU A 186 13.36 21.93 -0.13
C LEU A 186 13.99 21.71 -1.50
N PRO A 187 15.11 20.94 -1.63
CA PRO A 187 15.70 20.65 -2.93
C PRO A 187 14.68 20.02 -3.90
N GLU A 188 14.70 20.42 -5.16
CA GLU A 188 13.75 19.90 -6.17
C GLU A 188 13.88 18.39 -6.36
N ASP A 189 15.09 17.85 -6.18
CA ASP A 189 15.40 16.42 -6.27
C ASP A 189 15.30 15.68 -4.93
N PHE A 190 14.77 16.34 -3.88
CA PHE A 190 14.66 15.72 -2.57
C PHE A 190 13.71 14.53 -2.60
N ILE A 191 14.19 13.41 -2.09
CA ILE A 191 13.41 12.19 -1.93
C ILE A 191 13.21 11.93 -0.42
N CYS A 192 11.98 11.75 -0.02
CA CYS A 192 11.65 11.43 1.37
C CYS A 192 12.43 10.19 1.84
N PRO A 193 13.24 10.29 2.91
CA PRO A 193 14.03 9.15 3.37
C PRO A 193 13.17 7.98 3.91
N LEU A 194 11.95 8.28 4.37
CA LEU A 194 11.04 7.26 4.90
C LEU A 194 10.21 6.58 3.80
N CYS A 195 9.49 7.35 2.98
CA CYS A 195 8.51 6.79 2.04
C CYS A 195 8.92 6.91 0.57
N LYS A 196 10.13 7.44 0.31
CA LYS A 196 10.70 7.60 -1.05
C LYS A 196 9.86 8.45 -2.01
N HIS A 197 8.94 9.26 -1.51
CA HIS A 197 8.17 10.19 -2.32
C HIS A 197 8.98 11.45 -2.66
N PRO A 198 8.75 12.07 -3.83
CA PRO A 198 9.51 13.23 -4.30
C PRO A 198 9.13 14.51 -3.53
N ALA A 199 9.93 15.57 -3.75
CA ALA A 199 9.72 16.90 -3.17
C ALA A 199 8.31 17.47 -3.42
N SER A 200 7.66 17.13 -4.54
CA SER A 200 6.29 17.54 -4.87
C SER A 200 5.23 17.10 -3.86
N ASP A 201 5.53 16.10 -3.06
CA ASP A 201 4.66 15.57 -2.01
C ASP A 201 4.96 16.16 -0.63
N PHE A 202 5.73 17.26 -0.59
CA PHE A 202 5.99 18.02 0.62
C PHE A 202 5.21 19.33 0.63
N GLU A 203 4.71 19.69 1.79
CA GLU A 203 4.08 20.98 2.05
C GLU A 203 4.93 21.82 3.01
N LYS A 204 4.99 23.13 2.76
CA LYS A 204 5.66 24.07 3.66
C LYS A 204 4.77 24.31 4.88
N VAL A 205 5.29 23.97 6.06
CA VAL A 205 4.62 24.21 7.34
C VAL A 205 5.25 25.46 7.96
N VAL A 206 4.50 26.55 7.98
CA VAL A 206 4.89 27.75 8.71
C VAL A 206 4.42 27.57 10.15
N LYS A 207 5.35 27.44 11.09
CA LYS A 207 5.04 27.46 12.53
C LYS A 207 5.31 28.83 13.11
#